data_b5003761dd40e265e0a1872e0b5ca005
#
_entry.id   b5003761dd40e265e0a1872e0b5ca005
#
_cell.length_a   1.000
_cell.length_b   1.000
_cell.length_c   1.000
_cell.angle_alpha   90.00
_cell.angle_beta   90.00
_cell.angle_gamma   90.00
#
_symmetry.space_group_name_H-M   'P 1'
#
loop_
_entity.id
_entity.type
_entity.pdbx_description
1 polymer ?
#
loop_
_entity_poly.entity_id
_entity_poly.type
_entity_poly.pdbx_seq_one_letter_code
_entity_poly.pdbx_strand_id
1 'polypeptide(L)'
;GAQLYGEMVINKAITNTSEIYQPGSELEGYSISIKNQNNTARKVYGLDDTGNAERFRDKFHDIVRFSYINKGFYYYDSKVWKYDNIGSVKTLVDDVIKDMKSEFAYMDNESDAEKAFMKHLKATRSNKGKTNMLKEAQHLMPVLPEEFDRYKYFLNTQNGYINLQNGELINHDRQKMFTKISNIEYTDKIDAPLWQAFLNDIFAGDKELINYIQKAVGYSLSGSTSEQVMFILFGNGRNGKSVFLDIINDIFGSYATNIQPQTIMVKQQSSNANSDIARLHGARFVTTTEPNEGVRL
;
A
#
# COMPACT_ATOMS: atom_id res chain seq x y z
N GLY A 1 -28.59 0.67 -5.21
CA GLY A 1 -27.39 0.83 -4.36
C GLY A 1 -26.13 1.12 -5.16
N ALA A 2 -25.89 0.42 -6.29
CA ALA A 2 -24.67 0.63 -7.11
C ALA A 2 -24.69 1.96 -7.90
N GLN A 3 -25.83 2.49 -8.17
CA GLN A 3 -26.00 3.68 -9.01
C GLN A 3 -25.56 4.98 -8.31
N LEU A 4 -25.78 5.08 -7.00
CA LEU A 4 -25.30 6.21 -6.15
C LEU A 4 -23.78 6.21 -5.94
N TYR A 5 -23.17 5.07 -6.10
CA TYR A 5 -21.77 4.81 -5.81
C TYR A 5 -20.81 5.48 -6.77
N GLY A 6 -20.96 5.18 -8.05
CA GLY A 6 -20.08 5.70 -9.09
C GLY A 6 -20.15 7.23 -9.18
N GLU A 7 -21.34 7.79 -9.08
CA GLU A 7 -21.55 9.24 -9.15
C GLU A 7 -20.90 9.98 -7.98
N MET A 8 -21.03 9.46 -6.76
CA MET A 8 -20.52 10.11 -5.57
C MET A 8 -19.00 10.06 -5.46
N VAL A 9 -18.39 8.93 -5.80
CA VAL A 9 -16.94 8.71 -5.59
C VAL A 9 -16.12 9.39 -6.69
N ILE A 10 -16.52 9.30 -7.96
CA ILE A 10 -15.79 9.94 -9.07
C ILE A 10 -15.92 11.46 -9.01
N ASN A 11 -17.11 11.97 -8.83
CA ASN A 11 -17.31 13.42 -8.71
C ASN A 11 -16.56 13.99 -7.50
N LYS A 12 -16.44 13.24 -6.41
CA LYS A 12 -15.66 13.62 -5.23
C LYS A 12 -14.14 13.45 -5.40
N ALA A 13 -13.69 12.50 -6.21
CA ALA A 13 -12.27 12.27 -6.44
C ALA A 13 -11.63 13.30 -7.40
N ILE A 14 -12.39 13.80 -8.38
CA ILE A 14 -11.86 14.64 -9.46
C ILE A 14 -11.71 16.12 -9.07
N THR A 15 -12.32 16.56 -7.96
CA THR A 15 -12.33 17.97 -7.55
C THR A 15 -11.02 18.47 -6.94
N ASN A 16 -10.09 17.60 -6.60
CA ASN A 16 -8.91 17.97 -5.77
C ASN A 16 -7.61 18.27 -6.51
N THR A 17 -7.62 18.40 -7.82
CA THR A 17 -6.37 18.69 -8.57
C THR A 17 -5.94 20.17 -8.55
N SER A 18 -6.63 21.05 -7.80
CA SER A 18 -6.35 22.50 -7.82
C SER A 18 -5.91 23.13 -6.50
N GLU A 19 -5.72 22.39 -5.41
CA GLU A 19 -5.15 22.98 -4.20
C GLU A 19 -3.66 22.61 -4.06
N ILE A 20 -2.83 23.65 -4.20
CA ILE A 20 -1.39 23.65 -4.05
C ILE A 20 -1.03 23.18 -2.63
N TYR A 21 -0.25 22.11 -2.55
CA TYR A 21 0.48 21.70 -1.35
C TYR A 21 1.22 22.89 -0.76
N GLN A 22 0.87 23.33 0.44
CA GLN A 22 1.69 24.22 1.25
C GLN A 22 2.56 23.36 2.16
N PRO A 23 3.90 23.36 1.96
CA PRO A 23 4.83 22.71 2.89
C PRO A 23 4.99 23.59 4.12
N GLY A 24 4.41 23.20 5.23
CA GLY A 24 4.54 23.95 6.46
C GLY A 24 3.67 23.47 7.60
N SER A 25 3.73 22.21 7.94
CA SER A 25 3.60 21.75 9.31
C SER A 25 4.68 20.70 9.53
N GLU A 26 5.58 21.03 10.42
CA GLU A 26 6.64 20.16 10.89
C GLU A 26 6.05 18.77 11.16
N LEU A 27 6.66 17.77 10.53
CA LEU A 27 6.54 16.39 10.96
C LEU A 27 7.07 16.38 12.42
N GLU A 28 6.20 16.66 13.37
CA GLU A 28 6.43 16.20 14.73
C GLU A 28 6.61 14.70 14.63
N GLY A 29 7.88 14.32 14.76
CA GLY A 29 8.27 12.93 14.77
C GLY A 29 7.34 12.20 15.72
N TYR A 30 6.85 11.04 15.31
CA TYR A 30 6.21 10.07 16.16
C TYR A 30 7.20 9.69 17.27
N SER A 31 7.34 10.56 18.24
CA SER A 31 7.82 10.19 19.56
C SER A 31 6.66 9.43 20.17
N ILE A 32 6.75 8.10 20.17
CA ILE A 32 5.94 7.28 21.05
C ILE A 32 6.36 7.73 22.46
N SER A 33 5.63 8.69 23.02
CA SER A 33 5.73 9.03 24.43
C SER A 33 5.16 7.81 25.18
N ILE A 34 6.07 6.93 25.59
CA ILE A 34 5.78 5.94 26.62
C ILE A 34 5.49 6.76 27.87
N LYS A 35 4.21 7.05 28.10
CA LYS A 35 3.77 7.56 29.38
C LYS A 35 4.12 6.50 30.41
N ASN A 36 5.09 6.82 31.24
CA ASN A 36 5.36 6.14 32.50
C ASN A 36 4.07 6.11 33.32
N GLN A 37 3.33 5.03 33.25
CA GLN A 37 2.34 4.67 34.26
C GLN A 37 2.69 3.28 34.77
N ASN A 38 3.22 3.31 36.00
CA ASN A 38 3.12 2.26 37.00
C ASN A 38 3.68 0.87 36.72
N ASN A 39 4.82 0.57 37.39
CA ASN A 39 5.20 -0.75 37.96
C ASN A 39 4.83 -2.01 37.13
N THR A 40 5.12 -2.03 35.86
CA THR A 40 5.18 -3.26 35.08
C THR A 40 6.61 -3.76 35.10
N ALA A 41 6.82 -4.97 35.61
CA ALA A 41 8.11 -5.65 35.59
C ALA A 41 8.72 -5.54 34.18
N ARG A 42 9.89 -4.93 34.10
CA ARG A 42 10.58 -4.70 32.81
C ARG A 42 10.85 -6.07 32.20
N LYS A 43 10.41 -6.30 30.96
CA LYS A 43 10.65 -7.56 30.26
C LYS A 43 12.16 -7.79 30.11
N VAL A 44 12.64 -8.93 30.58
CA VAL A 44 14.03 -9.35 30.43
C VAL A 44 14.15 -10.21 29.17
N TYR A 45 15.08 -9.86 28.29
CA TYR A 45 15.35 -10.59 27.05
C TYR A 45 16.65 -11.39 27.18
N GLY A 46 16.73 -12.50 26.46
CA GLY A 46 17.97 -13.27 26.33
C GLY A 46 19.11 -12.44 25.71
N LEU A 47 20.35 -12.80 26.05
CA LEU A 47 21.56 -12.22 25.46
C LEU A 47 22.04 -13.08 24.28
N ASP A 48 21.15 -13.33 23.31
CA ASP A 48 21.34 -14.16 22.13
C ASP A 48 20.53 -13.62 20.94
N ASP A 49 20.57 -14.31 19.80
CA ASP A 49 19.84 -13.90 18.60
C ASP A 49 18.32 -13.96 18.81
N THR A 50 17.81 -14.92 19.59
CA THR A 50 16.39 -15.03 19.94
C THR A 50 15.91 -13.83 20.76
N GLY A 51 16.63 -13.48 21.83
CA GLY A 51 16.30 -12.30 22.64
C GLY A 51 16.37 -10.99 21.84
N ASN A 52 17.30 -10.89 20.89
CA ASN A 52 17.37 -9.76 19.97
C ASN A 52 16.16 -9.71 19.03
N ALA A 53 15.72 -10.87 18.50
CA ALA A 53 14.53 -10.96 17.65
C ALA A 53 13.26 -10.60 18.41
N GLU A 54 13.13 -11.02 19.67
CA GLU A 54 12.02 -10.64 20.53
C GLU A 54 11.98 -9.12 20.79
N ARG A 55 13.13 -8.48 21.06
CA ARG A 55 13.23 -7.02 21.18
C ARG A 55 12.73 -6.33 19.90
N PHE A 56 13.17 -6.80 18.74
CA PHE A 56 12.77 -6.27 17.46
C PHE A 56 11.26 -6.42 17.23
N ARG A 57 10.72 -7.64 17.45
CA ARG A 57 9.28 -7.89 17.37
C ARG A 57 8.48 -6.97 18.29
N ASP A 58 8.84 -6.91 19.56
CA ASP A 58 8.07 -6.16 20.57
C ASP A 58 8.02 -4.67 20.26
N LYS A 59 9.07 -4.15 19.62
CA LYS A 59 9.13 -2.75 19.19
C LYS A 59 8.40 -2.49 17.88
N PHE A 60 8.45 -3.42 16.92
CA PHE A 60 8.05 -3.15 15.54
C PHE A 60 6.98 -4.08 14.97
N HIS A 61 6.42 -5.01 15.77
CA HIS A 61 5.39 -5.94 15.25
C HIS A 61 4.17 -5.24 14.66
N ASP A 62 3.90 -4.00 15.08
CA ASP A 62 2.78 -3.22 14.58
C ASP A 62 2.99 -2.68 13.16
N ILE A 63 4.25 -2.51 12.75
CA ILE A 63 4.61 -1.85 11.49
C ILE A 63 5.55 -2.68 10.61
N VAL A 64 5.92 -3.90 11.02
CA VAL A 64 6.77 -4.80 10.24
C VAL A 64 6.13 -6.18 10.15
N ARG A 65 6.19 -6.79 8.97
CA ARG A 65 5.75 -8.17 8.69
C ARG A 65 6.78 -8.85 7.80
N PHE A 66 6.82 -10.18 7.83
CA PHE A 66 7.64 -10.98 6.94
C PHE A 66 6.79 -12.00 6.18
N SER A 67 6.91 -12.00 4.85
CA SER A 67 6.27 -13.02 4.01
C SER A 67 7.29 -14.05 3.55
N TYR A 68 7.08 -15.30 3.97
CA TYR A 68 7.87 -16.43 3.49
C TYR A 68 7.63 -16.75 2.02
N ILE A 69 6.42 -16.49 1.53
CA ILE A 69 6.06 -16.70 0.11
C ILE A 69 6.80 -15.68 -0.75
N ASN A 70 6.73 -14.38 -0.38
CA ASN A 70 7.39 -13.30 -1.11
C ASN A 70 8.88 -13.14 -0.72
N LYS A 71 9.35 -13.92 0.27
CA LYS A 71 10.74 -13.94 0.74
C LYS A 71 11.28 -12.59 1.17
N GLY A 72 10.46 -11.75 1.82
CA GLY A 72 10.88 -10.41 2.20
C GLY A 72 10.03 -9.78 3.28
N PHE A 73 10.56 -8.71 3.82
CA PHE A 73 9.88 -7.88 4.79
C PHE A 73 8.92 -6.90 4.12
N TYR A 74 7.86 -6.57 4.85
CA TYR A 74 6.96 -5.46 4.58
C TYR A 74 7.01 -4.51 5.77
N TYR A 75 6.91 -3.23 5.51
CA TYR A 75 6.79 -2.21 6.54
C TYR A 75 5.64 -1.25 6.24
N TYR A 76 4.99 -0.76 7.29
CA TYR A 76 3.92 0.21 7.21
C TYR A 76 4.46 1.64 7.27
N ASP A 77 4.15 2.46 6.26
CA ASP A 77 4.66 3.84 6.13
C ASP A 77 3.68 4.92 6.63
N SER A 78 2.73 4.55 7.47
CA SER A 78 1.58 5.32 7.94
C SER A 78 0.35 5.33 7.02
N LYS A 79 0.47 4.91 5.76
CA LYS A 79 -0.63 4.84 4.79
C LYS A 79 -0.80 3.46 4.16
N VAL A 80 0.32 2.81 3.82
CA VAL A 80 0.35 1.51 3.15
C VAL A 80 1.46 0.61 3.67
N TRP A 81 1.29 -0.68 3.47
CA TRP A 81 2.34 -1.68 3.64
C TRP A 81 3.18 -1.76 2.37
N LYS A 82 4.48 -1.55 2.50
CA LYS A 82 5.45 -1.58 1.40
C LYS A 82 6.36 -2.79 1.53
N TYR A 83 6.60 -3.46 0.42
CA TYR A 83 7.66 -4.46 0.35
C TYR A 83 9.03 -3.76 0.48
N ASP A 84 9.91 -4.28 1.34
CA ASP A 84 11.20 -3.65 1.61
C ASP A 84 12.24 -3.98 0.55
N ASN A 85 12.26 -3.20 -0.51
CA ASN A 85 13.23 -3.31 -1.62
C ASN A 85 14.56 -2.61 -1.33
N ILE A 86 14.63 -1.76 -0.31
CA ILE A 86 15.78 -0.86 -0.07
C ILE A 86 16.45 -1.07 1.29
N GLY A 87 15.96 -2.02 2.09
CA GLY A 87 16.54 -2.31 3.40
C GLY A 87 16.07 -1.40 4.53
N SER A 88 14.90 -0.75 4.39
CA SER A 88 14.31 0.10 5.43
C SER A 88 14.16 -0.63 6.77
N VAL A 89 13.74 -1.89 6.74
CA VAL A 89 13.58 -2.71 7.95
C VAL A 89 14.91 -2.95 8.65
N LYS A 90 16.03 -3.04 7.90
CA LYS A 90 17.36 -3.18 8.49
C LYS A 90 17.78 -1.93 9.26
N THR A 91 17.33 -0.75 8.88
CA THR A 91 17.62 0.48 9.61
C THR A 91 16.94 0.52 10.98
N LEU A 92 15.76 -0.12 11.12
CA LEU A 92 15.04 -0.22 12.40
C LEU A 92 15.81 -1.02 13.47
N VAL A 93 16.72 -1.91 13.04
CA VAL A 93 17.59 -2.62 13.98
C VAL A 93 18.48 -1.66 14.78
N ASP A 94 18.88 -0.54 14.19
CA ASP A 94 19.69 0.46 14.89
C ASP A 94 18.92 1.12 16.05
N ASP A 95 17.59 1.20 15.94
CA ASP A 95 16.76 1.72 17.03
C ASP A 95 16.60 0.70 18.16
N VAL A 96 16.57 -0.60 17.86
CA VAL A 96 16.67 -1.65 18.91
C VAL A 96 18.01 -1.54 19.65
N ILE A 97 19.10 -1.36 18.90
CA ILE A 97 20.44 -1.20 19.50
C ILE A 97 20.54 0.05 20.38
N LYS A 98 19.85 1.14 20.01
CA LYS A 98 19.78 2.34 20.86
C LYS A 98 19.04 2.05 22.17
N ASP A 99 17.93 1.30 22.12
CA ASP A 99 17.18 0.91 23.32
C ASP A 99 18.03 -0.01 24.21
N MET A 100 18.75 -0.96 23.64
CA MET A 100 19.70 -1.81 24.39
C MET A 100 20.76 -0.97 25.10
N LYS A 101 21.28 0.10 24.49
CA LYS A 101 22.21 1.00 25.18
C LYS A 101 21.55 1.72 26.36
N SER A 102 20.27 2.04 26.24
CA SER A 102 19.53 2.65 27.34
C SER A 102 19.26 1.65 28.48
N GLU A 103 19.10 0.35 28.15
CA GLU A 103 19.00 -0.70 29.17
C GLU A 103 20.26 -0.78 30.03
N PHE A 104 21.42 -0.62 29.41
CA PHE A 104 22.71 -0.65 30.08
C PHE A 104 22.84 0.41 31.19
N ALA A 105 22.28 1.59 31.01
CA ALA A 105 22.35 2.68 31.98
C ALA A 105 21.64 2.37 33.33
N TYR A 106 20.88 1.29 33.39
CA TYR A 106 20.16 0.85 34.59
C TYR A 106 20.72 -0.42 35.21
N MET A 107 21.88 -0.90 34.74
CA MET A 107 22.57 -2.04 35.32
C MET A 107 23.51 -1.59 36.41
N ASP A 108 23.74 -2.48 37.40
CA ASP A 108 24.72 -2.23 38.45
C ASP A 108 26.14 -2.23 37.87
N ASN A 109 26.90 -1.19 38.14
CA ASN A 109 28.24 -1.03 37.61
C ASN A 109 29.17 -2.17 38.01
N GLU A 110 30.02 -2.59 37.06
CA GLU A 110 31.06 -3.65 37.24
C GLU A 110 30.54 -5.06 37.55
N SER A 111 29.22 -5.29 37.44
CA SER A 111 28.64 -6.63 37.59
C SER A 111 29.02 -7.56 36.43
N ASP A 112 29.03 -8.87 36.66
CA ASP A 112 29.24 -9.85 35.57
C ASP A 112 28.12 -9.81 34.55
N ALA A 113 26.90 -9.44 34.96
CA ALA A 113 25.77 -9.21 34.08
C ALA A 113 26.02 -8.03 33.14
N GLU A 114 26.58 -6.93 33.65
CA GLU A 114 26.96 -5.76 32.86
C GLU A 114 28.00 -6.10 31.79
N LYS A 115 29.05 -6.85 32.19
CA LYS A 115 30.11 -7.29 31.25
C LYS A 115 29.56 -8.21 30.16
N ALA A 116 28.67 -9.15 30.52
CA ALA A 116 27.99 -10.02 29.56
C ALA A 116 27.10 -9.22 28.58
N PHE A 117 26.34 -8.28 29.09
CA PHE A 117 25.49 -7.40 28.27
C PHE A 117 26.31 -6.55 27.30
N MET A 118 27.41 -5.94 27.76
CA MET A 118 28.29 -5.14 26.89
C MET A 118 28.92 -5.98 25.77
N LYS A 119 29.35 -7.21 26.09
CA LYS A 119 29.88 -8.15 25.09
C LYS A 119 28.79 -8.46 24.05
N HIS A 120 27.57 -8.74 24.50
CA HIS A 120 26.42 -9.02 23.64
C HIS A 120 26.06 -7.80 22.78
N LEU A 121 25.95 -6.61 23.36
CA LEU A 121 25.66 -5.37 22.64
C LEU A 121 26.69 -5.09 21.54
N LYS A 122 27.98 -5.31 21.83
CA LYS A 122 29.06 -5.16 20.83
C LYS A 122 28.89 -6.18 19.69
N ALA A 123 28.55 -7.41 19.97
CA ALA A 123 28.29 -8.45 18.97
C ALA A 123 27.06 -8.11 18.11
N THR A 124 25.97 -7.68 18.74
CA THR A 124 24.71 -7.28 18.06
C THR A 124 24.91 -6.12 17.10
N ARG A 125 25.78 -5.16 17.40
CA ARG A 125 26.13 -4.01 16.53
C ARG A 125 26.85 -4.41 15.25
N SER A 126 27.43 -5.62 15.18
CA SER A 126 28.08 -6.09 13.95
C SER A 126 27.06 -6.33 12.83
N ASN A 127 27.51 -6.29 11.57
CA ASN A 127 26.62 -6.62 10.44
C ASN A 127 26.01 -8.03 10.59
N LYS A 128 26.79 -8.99 11.11
CA LYS A 128 26.32 -10.35 11.40
C LYS A 128 25.21 -10.34 12.44
N GLY A 129 25.41 -9.63 13.58
CA GLY A 129 24.42 -9.54 14.65
C GLY A 129 23.10 -8.90 14.18
N LYS A 130 23.19 -7.81 13.42
CA LYS A 130 22.01 -7.17 12.82
C LYS A 130 21.26 -8.10 11.87
N THR A 131 21.98 -8.85 11.05
CA THR A 131 21.40 -9.80 10.09
C THR A 131 20.77 -11.00 10.81
N ASN A 132 21.40 -11.52 11.84
CA ASN A 132 20.86 -12.62 12.64
C ASN A 132 19.59 -12.21 13.36
N MET A 133 19.56 -11.01 13.98
CA MET A 133 18.34 -10.46 14.61
C MET A 133 17.16 -10.46 13.65
N LEU A 134 17.33 -9.92 12.43
CA LEU A 134 16.25 -9.89 11.44
C LEU A 134 15.87 -11.29 10.96
N LYS A 135 16.85 -12.17 10.73
CA LYS A 135 16.59 -13.53 10.27
C LYS A 135 15.79 -14.32 11.30
N GLU A 136 16.13 -14.18 12.57
CA GLU A 136 15.40 -14.82 13.66
C GLU A 136 14.03 -14.19 13.88
N ALA A 137 13.87 -12.88 13.68
CA ALA A 137 12.59 -12.19 13.81
C ALA A 137 11.55 -12.57 12.74
N GLN A 138 11.94 -13.19 11.62
CA GLN A 138 11.02 -13.53 10.52
C GLN A 138 9.83 -14.36 10.98
N HIS A 139 10.07 -15.40 11.78
CA HIS A 139 9.02 -16.32 12.23
C HIS A 139 8.10 -15.71 13.32
N LEU A 140 8.53 -14.60 13.94
CA LEU A 140 7.76 -13.89 14.96
C LEU A 140 6.77 -12.88 14.38
N MET A 141 6.88 -12.56 13.09
CA MET A 141 6.07 -11.52 12.43
C MET A 141 5.58 -11.98 11.05
N PRO A 142 5.01 -13.19 10.93
CA PRO A 142 4.60 -13.72 9.63
C PRO A 142 3.40 -12.98 9.07
N VAL A 143 3.29 -12.96 7.73
CA VAL A 143 2.11 -12.52 6.99
C VAL A 143 1.97 -13.34 5.71
N LEU A 144 0.74 -13.67 5.36
CA LEU A 144 0.40 -14.31 4.10
C LEU A 144 0.05 -13.24 3.05
N PRO A 145 0.41 -13.42 1.77
CA PRO A 145 0.05 -12.48 0.71
C PRO A 145 -1.45 -12.19 0.62
N GLU A 146 -2.30 -13.17 0.93
CA GLU A 146 -3.75 -13.06 0.89
C GLU A 146 -4.34 -12.18 2.00
N GLU A 147 -3.55 -11.82 3.01
CA GLU A 147 -3.97 -10.89 4.05
C GLU A 147 -3.93 -9.44 3.56
N PHE A 148 -3.14 -9.15 2.51
CA PHE A 148 -3.07 -7.82 1.91
C PHE A 148 -4.25 -7.57 0.97
N ASP A 149 -4.70 -6.32 0.91
CA ASP A 149 -5.69 -5.77 -0.05
C ASP A 149 -7.01 -6.55 -0.13
N ARG A 150 -7.39 -7.31 0.89
CA ARG A 150 -8.57 -8.20 0.90
C ARG A 150 -9.92 -7.49 0.90
N TYR A 151 -9.93 -6.19 1.22
CA TYR A 151 -11.17 -5.43 1.38
C TYR A 151 -11.62 -4.79 0.06
N LYS A 152 -12.49 -5.46 -0.68
CA LYS A 152 -12.95 -5.05 -2.02
C LYS A 152 -13.64 -3.69 -2.05
N TYR A 153 -14.35 -3.33 -0.99
CA TYR A 153 -15.15 -2.09 -0.91
C TYR A 153 -14.48 -0.97 -0.11
N PHE A 154 -13.22 -1.09 0.22
CA PHE A 154 -12.43 -0.01 0.78
C PHE A 154 -11.41 0.47 -0.26
N LEU A 155 -11.36 1.77 -0.49
CA LEU A 155 -10.38 2.42 -1.34
C LEU A 155 -9.45 3.26 -0.48
N ASN A 156 -8.17 2.93 -0.47
CA ASN A 156 -7.16 3.69 0.26
C ASN A 156 -6.75 4.92 -0.55
N THR A 157 -6.79 6.11 0.07
CA THR A 157 -6.47 7.42 -0.53
C THR A 157 -5.41 8.12 0.30
N GLN A 158 -4.96 9.32 -0.11
CA GLN A 158 -3.85 10.01 0.57
C GLN A 158 -4.20 10.49 1.98
N ASN A 159 -5.47 10.72 2.28
CA ASN A 159 -5.95 11.25 3.57
C ASN A 159 -6.78 10.25 4.40
N GLY A 160 -6.78 8.95 4.03
CA GLY A 160 -7.53 7.91 4.71
C GLY A 160 -7.98 6.81 3.76
N TYR A 161 -8.93 5.98 4.15
CA TYR A 161 -9.59 5.06 3.24
C TYR A 161 -11.10 5.28 3.22
N ILE A 162 -11.70 5.11 2.05
CA ILE A 162 -13.12 5.33 1.82
C ILE A 162 -13.83 3.98 1.88
N ASN A 163 -14.90 3.93 2.67
CA ASN A 163 -15.87 2.86 2.54
C ASN A 163 -16.77 3.15 1.32
N LEU A 164 -16.52 2.47 0.23
CA LEU A 164 -17.27 2.64 -1.02
C LEU A 164 -18.76 2.31 -0.88
N GLN A 165 -19.24 1.71 0.19
CA GLN A 165 -20.63 1.38 0.42
C GLN A 165 -21.44 2.55 0.99
N ASN A 166 -20.86 3.43 1.73
CA ASN A 166 -21.54 4.55 2.36
C ASN A 166 -20.84 5.89 2.12
N GLY A 167 -19.66 5.91 1.46
CA GLY A 167 -18.89 7.12 1.18
C GLY A 167 -18.16 7.71 2.38
N GLU A 168 -18.06 6.98 3.49
CA GLU A 168 -17.39 7.43 4.69
C GLU A 168 -15.87 7.39 4.53
N LEU A 169 -15.20 8.51 4.83
CA LEU A 169 -13.75 8.60 4.94
C LEU A 169 -13.33 8.22 6.36
N ILE A 170 -12.44 7.25 6.46
CA ILE A 170 -11.92 6.70 7.72
C ILE A 170 -10.41 6.89 7.73
N ASN A 171 -9.84 7.21 8.90
CA ASN A 171 -8.39 7.36 9.05
C ASN A 171 -7.64 6.09 8.65
N HIS A 172 -6.40 6.26 8.17
CA HIS A 172 -5.53 5.12 7.87
C HIS A 172 -5.43 4.14 9.03
N ASP A 173 -5.55 2.86 8.74
CA ASP A 173 -5.45 1.78 9.70
C ASP A 173 -4.54 0.67 9.16
N ARG A 174 -3.41 0.47 9.85
CA ARG A 174 -2.44 -0.59 9.49
C ARG A 174 -3.03 -2.00 9.49
N GLN A 175 -4.10 -2.24 10.27
CA GLN A 175 -4.77 -3.54 10.33
C GLN A 175 -5.56 -3.87 9.06
N LYS A 176 -5.85 -2.88 8.23
CA LYS A 176 -6.49 -3.08 6.93
C LYS A 176 -5.54 -3.68 5.89
N MET A 177 -4.25 -3.71 6.16
CA MET A 177 -3.23 -4.36 5.34
C MET A 177 -3.24 -3.90 3.88
N PHE A 178 -3.52 -2.60 3.62
CA PHE A 178 -3.46 -2.05 2.28
C PHE A 178 -2.02 -1.96 1.78
N THR A 179 -1.73 -2.49 0.59
CA THR A 179 -0.47 -2.26 -0.14
C THR A 179 -0.67 -1.26 -1.29
N LYS A 180 -1.91 -0.94 -1.59
CA LYS A 180 -2.32 -0.05 -2.68
C LYS A 180 -2.87 1.25 -2.14
N ILE A 181 -2.67 2.32 -2.90
CA ILE A 181 -3.17 3.65 -2.55
C ILE A 181 -3.46 4.43 -3.84
N SER A 182 -4.58 5.15 -3.84
CA SER A 182 -4.91 6.13 -4.86
C SER A 182 -4.04 7.38 -4.69
N ASN A 183 -3.74 8.08 -5.78
CA ASN A 183 -2.92 9.30 -5.73
C ASN A 183 -3.66 10.53 -5.23
N ILE A 184 -4.97 10.43 -5.00
CA ILE A 184 -5.81 11.57 -4.62
C ILE A 184 -6.15 11.58 -3.12
N GLU A 185 -6.47 12.76 -2.61
CA GLU A 185 -7.20 12.94 -1.37
C GLU A 185 -8.71 12.91 -1.63
N TYR A 186 -9.45 12.23 -0.77
CA TYR A 186 -10.89 12.25 -0.82
C TYR A 186 -11.44 13.56 -0.23
N THR A 187 -12.41 14.18 -0.92
CA THR A 187 -13.06 15.40 -0.47
C THR A 187 -14.57 15.37 -0.78
N ASP A 188 -15.34 16.15 -0.04
CA ASP A 188 -16.76 16.37 -0.30
C ASP A 188 -17.06 17.39 -1.42
N LYS A 189 -16.03 18.07 -1.93
CA LYS A 189 -16.16 18.97 -3.05
C LYS A 189 -16.41 18.18 -4.34
N ILE A 190 -17.39 18.58 -5.13
CA ILE A 190 -17.81 17.89 -6.38
C ILE A 190 -17.68 18.77 -7.62
N ASP A 191 -16.98 19.86 -7.56
CA ASP A 191 -16.85 20.77 -8.70
C ASP A 191 -15.63 20.42 -9.56
N ALA A 192 -15.87 19.89 -10.76
CA ALA A 192 -14.85 19.53 -11.73
C ALA A 192 -15.22 19.99 -13.16
N PRO A 193 -15.35 21.29 -13.39
CA PRO A 193 -15.91 21.82 -14.64
C PRO A 193 -15.07 21.44 -15.88
N LEU A 194 -13.76 21.40 -15.77
CA LEU A 194 -12.88 20.99 -16.87
C LEU A 194 -13.08 19.52 -17.25
N TRP A 195 -13.23 18.65 -16.26
CA TRP A 195 -13.50 17.24 -16.50
C TRP A 195 -14.87 17.04 -17.14
N GLN A 196 -15.88 17.72 -16.64
CA GLN A 196 -17.23 17.68 -17.23
C GLN A 196 -17.23 18.18 -18.66
N ALA A 197 -16.54 19.28 -18.96
CA ALA A 197 -16.40 19.82 -20.32
C ALA A 197 -15.66 18.80 -21.21
N PHE A 198 -14.57 18.19 -20.74
CA PHE A 198 -13.84 17.17 -21.47
C PHE A 198 -14.72 15.94 -21.79
N LEU A 199 -15.47 15.43 -20.82
CA LEU A 199 -16.39 14.31 -21.06
C LEU A 199 -17.49 14.69 -22.09
N ASN A 200 -18.08 15.88 -21.99
CA ASN A 200 -19.05 16.33 -22.96
C ASN A 200 -18.49 16.43 -24.38
N ASP A 201 -17.24 16.87 -24.51
CA ASP A 201 -16.56 16.97 -25.81
C ASP A 201 -16.28 15.56 -26.41
N ILE A 202 -15.64 14.67 -25.69
CA ILE A 202 -15.24 13.34 -26.21
C ILE A 202 -16.42 12.40 -26.43
N PHE A 203 -17.53 12.58 -25.73
CA PHE A 203 -18.78 11.81 -25.87
C PHE A 203 -19.87 12.57 -26.60
N ALA A 204 -19.54 13.69 -27.28
CA ALA A 204 -20.48 14.51 -28.06
C ALA A 204 -21.76 14.90 -27.29
N GLY A 205 -21.67 15.14 -25.97
CA GLY A 205 -22.79 15.52 -25.12
C GLY A 205 -23.78 14.38 -24.80
N ASP A 206 -23.48 13.14 -25.15
CA ASP A 206 -24.32 11.99 -24.83
C ASP A 206 -24.28 11.70 -23.30
N LYS A 207 -25.32 12.20 -22.63
CA LYS A 207 -25.44 12.06 -21.16
C LYS A 207 -25.61 10.63 -20.70
N GLU A 208 -26.26 9.76 -21.47
CA GLU A 208 -26.46 8.37 -21.11
C GLU A 208 -25.12 7.63 -21.14
N LEU A 209 -24.33 7.86 -22.18
CA LEU A 209 -22.99 7.31 -22.30
C LEU A 209 -22.05 7.83 -21.22
N ILE A 210 -22.09 9.13 -20.91
CA ILE A 210 -21.30 9.72 -19.83
C ILE A 210 -21.65 9.08 -18.48
N ASN A 211 -22.93 8.92 -18.18
CA ASN A 211 -23.38 8.25 -16.95
C ASN A 211 -22.97 6.76 -16.93
N TYR A 212 -23.02 6.09 -18.05
CA TYR A 212 -22.56 4.69 -18.15
C TYR A 212 -21.05 4.58 -17.85
N ILE A 213 -20.23 5.43 -18.46
CA ILE A 213 -18.77 5.47 -18.21
C ILE A 213 -18.46 5.79 -16.74
N GLN A 214 -19.19 6.73 -16.14
CA GLN A 214 -19.05 7.06 -14.73
C GLN A 214 -19.31 5.83 -13.84
N LYS A 215 -20.36 5.06 -14.13
CA LYS A 215 -20.67 3.81 -13.42
C LYS A 215 -19.59 2.76 -13.63
N ALA A 216 -19.07 2.61 -14.85
CA ALA A 216 -18.02 1.66 -15.18
C ALA A 216 -16.72 1.95 -14.42
N VAL A 217 -16.31 3.23 -14.37
CA VAL A 217 -15.14 3.65 -13.57
C VAL A 217 -15.42 3.50 -12.06
N GLY A 218 -16.63 3.84 -11.61
CA GLY A 218 -17.07 3.64 -10.21
C GLY A 218 -17.06 2.15 -9.80
N TYR A 219 -17.49 1.25 -10.68
CA TYR A 219 -17.37 -0.18 -10.48
C TYR A 219 -15.90 -0.62 -10.36
N SER A 220 -15.03 -0.08 -11.20
CA SER A 220 -13.59 -0.36 -11.18
C SER A 220 -12.91 0.11 -9.88
N LEU A 221 -13.45 1.12 -9.17
CA LEU A 221 -12.93 1.51 -7.84
C LEU A 221 -13.11 0.41 -6.81
N SER A 222 -14.13 -0.44 -6.96
CA SER A 222 -14.29 -1.62 -6.13
C SER A 222 -13.34 -2.73 -6.58
N GLY A 223 -12.93 -3.60 -5.67
CA GLY A 223 -12.21 -4.82 -6.03
C GLY A 223 -13.14 -5.97 -6.47
N SER A 224 -14.39 -5.68 -6.85
CA SER A 224 -15.35 -6.68 -7.28
C SER A 224 -15.15 -7.06 -8.74
N THR A 225 -15.24 -8.33 -9.04
CA THR A 225 -15.22 -8.90 -10.39
C THR A 225 -16.53 -9.60 -10.74
N SER A 226 -17.62 -9.29 -10.02
CA SER A 226 -18.91 -9.98 -10.15
C SER A 226 -19.53 -9.87 -11.55
N GLU A 227 -19.31 -8.74 -12.22
CA GLU A 227 -19.87 -8.49 -13.55
C GLU A 227 -19.11 -9.22 -14.68
N GLN A 228 -17.87 -9.69 -14.43
CA GLN A 228 -17.05 -10.42 -15.40
C GLN A 228 -16.98 -9.72 -16.77
N VAL A 229 -16.76 -8.42 -16.79
CA VAL A 229 -16.76 -7.58 -18.01
C VAL A 229 -15.39 -7.03 -18.32
N MET A 230 -15.14 -6.78 -19.60
CA MET A 230 -14.02 -6.01 -20.12
C MET A 230 -14.57 -4.85 -20.94
N PHE A 231 -14.04 -3.64 -20.70
CA PHE A 231 -14.41 -2.46 -21.44
C PHE A 231 -13.45 -2.24 -22.61
N ILE A 232 -14.01 -2.04 -23.82
CA ILE A 232 -13.21 -1.77 -25.03
C ILE A 232 -13.52 -0.32 -25.47
N LEU A 233 -12.49 0.51 -25.43
CA LEU A 233 -12.56 1.87 -25.95
C LEU A 233 -12.13 1.87 -27.42
N PHE A 234 -13.05 2.13 -28.31
CA PHE A 234 -12.78 2.20 -29.74
C PHE A 234 -13.13 3.55 -30.35
N GLY A 235 -12.62 3.85 -31.52
CA GLY A 235 -12.89 5.07 -32.27
C GLY A 235 -11.66 5.56 -33.02
N ASN A 236 -11.87 6.52 -33.92
CA ASN A 236 -10.82 7.12 -34.74
C ASN A 236 -9.75 7.79 -33.88
N GLY A 237 -8.54 7.95 -34.39
CA GLY A 237 -7.45 8.61 -33.65
C GLY A 237 -7.80 10.03 -33.22
N ARG A 238 -7.11 10.54 -32.18
CA ARG A 238 -7.23 11.91 -31.63
C ARG A 238 -8.61 12.26 -31.05
N ASN A 239 -9.28 11.29 -30.43
CA ASN A 239 -10.62 11.45 -29.82
C ASN A 239 -10.61 11.36 -28.28
N GLY A 240 -9.50 11.63 -27.61
CA GLY A 240 -9.43 11.73 -26.15
C GLY A 240 -9.29 10.39 -25.40
N LYS A 241 -9.32 9.21 -26.04
CA LYS A 241 -9.21 7.90 -25.34
C LYS A 241 -8.02 7.80 -24.43
N SER A 242 -6.82 8.12 -24.91
CA SER A 242 -5.59 8.03 -24.12
C SER A 242 -5.61 9.00 -22.94
N VAL A 243 -6.05 10.24 -23.18
CA VAL A 243 -6.16 11.26 -22.11
C VAL A 243 -7.14 10.81 -21.02
N PHE A 244 -8.28 10.23 -21.41
CA PHE A 244 -9.24 9.66 -20.47
C PHE A 244 -8.61 8.55 -19.60
N LEU A 245 -7.94 7.58 -20.23
CA LEU A 245 -7.28 6.47 -19.51
C LEU A 245 -6.14 6.96 -18.62
N ASP A 246 -5.34 7.92 -19.09
CA ASP A 246 -4.21 8.47 -18.32
C ASP A 246 -4.70 9.17 -17.04
N ILE A 247 -5.77 9.96 -17.13
CA ILE A 247 -6.38 10.62 -15.96
C ILE A 247 -6.90 9.58 -14.96
N ILE A 248 -7.61 8.56 -15.44
CA ILE A 248 -8.13 7.51 -14.56
C ILE A 248 -6.98 6.71 -13.94
N ASN A 249 -5.95 6.34 -14.71
CA ASN A 249 -4.75 5.66 -14.18
C ASN A 249 -4.09 6.49 -13.07
N ASP A 250 -3.95 7.80 -13.27
CA ASP A 250 -3.34 8.69 -12.28
C ASP A 250 -4.17 8.75 -10.99
N ILE A 251 -5.50 8.90 -11.09
CA ILE A 251 -6.41 8.87 -9.94
C ILE A 251 -6.30 7.56 -9.18
N PHE A 252 -6.28 6.42 -9.87
CA PHE A 252 -6.20 5.10 -9.24
C PHE A 252 -4.83 4.85 -8.58
N GLY A 253 -3.78 5.52 -9.01
CA GLY A 253 -2.45 5.38 -8.44
C GLY A 253 -1.97 3.93 -8.48
N SER A 254 -1.56 3.36 -7.35
CA SER A 254 -1.06 1.97 -7.32
C SER A 254 -2.15 0.89 -7.50
N TYR A 255 -3.44 1.26 -7.52
CA TYR A 255 -4.52 0.35 -7.94
C TYR A 255 -4.61 0.18 -9.46
N ALA A 256 -4.00 1.08 -10.24
CA ALA A 256 -3.92 0.95 -11.68
C ALA A 256 -2.66 0.21 -12.11
N THR A 257 -2.75 -0.52 -13.21
CA THR A 257 -1.59 -1.16 -13.86
C THR A 257 -1.84 -1.30 -15.35
N ASN A 258 -0.75 -1.30 -16.12
CA ASN A 258 -0.78 -1.60 -17.54
C ASN A 258 -0.17 -2.98 -17.79
N ILE A 259 -0.80 -3.77 -18.65
CA ILE A 259 -0.30 -5.09 -19.05
C ILE A 259 -0.04 -5.13 -20.54
N GLN A 260 0.84 -6.04 -20.95
CA GLN A 260 1.08 -6.30 -22.36
C GLN A 260 -0.13 -7.00 -23.01
N PRO A 261 -0.51 -6.66 -24.24
CA PRO A 261 -1.62 -7.32 -24.95
C PRO A 261 -1.52 -8.85 -24.94
N GLN A 262 -0.29 -9.38 -25.04
CA GLN A 262 -0.02 -10.81 -25.02
C GLN A 262 -0.46 -11.51 -23.73
N THR A 263 -0.70 -10.78 -22.66
CA THR A 263 -1.16 -11.34 -21.37
C THR A 263 -2.61 -11.84 -21.46
N ILE A 264 -3.44 -11.17 -22.26
CA ILE A 264 -4.87 -11.52 -22.45
C ILE A 264 -5.16 -12.30 -23.74
N MET A 265 -4.16 -12.48 -24.59
CA MET A 265 -4.31 -13.20 -25.87
C MET A 265 -4.24 -14.70 -25.68
N VAL A 266 -4.93 -15.46 -26.56
CA VAL A 266 -4.83 -16.92 -26.59
C VAL A 266 -3.40 -17.34 -26.90
N LYS A 267 -2.73 -18.00 -25.94
CA LYS A 267 -1.37 -18.52 -26.11
C LYS A 267 -1.40 -19.93 -26.65
N GLN A 268 -0.72 -20.16 -27.79
CA GLN A 268 -0.30 -21.50 -28.19
C GLN A 268 0.91 -21.87 -27.31
N GLN A 269 0.69 -22.69 -26.28
CA GLN A 269 1.67 -23.27 -25.37
C GLN A 269 2.87 -22.39 -24.94
N SER A 270 2.83 -21.88 -23.71
CA SER A 270 4.08 -21.57 -22.99
C SER A 270 3.89 -21.89 -21.50
N SER A 271 4.77 -22.72 -20.96
CA SER A 271 4.82 -23.15 -19.56
C SER A 271 5.43 -22.12 -18.60
N ASN A 272 5.70 -20.92 -19.05
CA ASN A 272 6.32 -19.89 -18.21
C ASN A 272 5.25 -19.20 -17.38
N ALA A 273 5.44 -19.21 -16.06
CA ALA A 273 4.66 -18.41 -15.14
C ALA A 273 4.67 -16.95 -15.62
N ASN A 274 3.48 -16.41 -15.90
CA ASN A 274 3.36 -15.07 -16.45
C ASN A 274 3.56 -14.05 -15.31
N SER A 275 4.71 -13.41 -15.29
CA SER A 275 5.03 -12.36 -14.30
C SER A 275 4.00 -11.22 -14.30
N ASP A 276 3.34 -10.98 -15.44
CA ASP A 276 2.31 -9.96 -15.57
C ASP A 276 1.06 -10.31 -14.74
N ILE A 277 0.68 -11.59 -14.68
CA ILE A 277 -0.45 -12.03 -13.85
C ILE A 277 -0.16 -11.80 -12.35
N ALA A 278 1.07 -12.06 -11.92
CA ALA A 278 1.45 -11.81 -10.51
C ALA A 278 1.35 -10.31 -10.13
N ARG A 279 1.56 -9.41 -11.07
CA ARG A 279 1.44 -7.96 -10.87
C ARG A 279 -0.02 -7.48 -10.74
N LEU A 280 -1.00 -8.31 -11.13
CA LEU A 280 -2.42 -7.96 -11.05
C LEU A 280 -2.99 -8.07 -9.64
N HIS A 281 -2.26 -8.66 -8.70
CA HIS A 281 -2.74 -8.77 -7.32
C HIS A 281 -3.04 -7.39 -6.73
N GLY A 282 -4.26 -7.19 -6.25
CA GLY A 282 -4.74 -5.91 -5.71
C GLY A 282 -5.00 -4.81 -6.75
N ALA A 283 -4.73 -5.05 -8.05
CA ALA A 283 -5.08 -4.10 -9.10
C ALA A 283 -6.60 -4.05 -9.30
N ARG A 284 -7.12 -2.84 -9.54
CA ARG A 284 -8.56 -2.57 -9.75
C ARG A 284 -8.86 -1.97 -11.11
N PHE A 285 -7.86 -1.37 -11.73
CA PHE A 285 -7.95 -0.77 -13.05
C PHE A 285 -6.76 -1.26 -13.89
N VAL A 286 -7.05 -2.17 -14.81
CA VAL A 286 -6.03 -2.79 -15.65
C VAL A 286 -6.25 -2.34 -17.10
N THR A 287 -5.24 -1.71 -17.67
CA THR A 287 -5.29 -1.23 -19.05
C THR A 287 -4.34 -2.03 -19.93
N THR A 288 -4.68 -2.18 -21.20
CA THR A 288 -3.81 -2.71 -22.24
C THR A 288 -4.01 -1.95 -23.54
N THR A 289 -3.00 -1.97 -24.37
CA THR A 289 -3.08 -1.40 -25.72
C THR A 289 -3.72 -2.39 -26.70
N GLU A 290 -4.09 -1.89 -27.87
CA GLU A 290 -4.63 -2.70 -28.96
C GLU A 290 -3.65 -3.81 -29.35
N PRO A 291 -4.10 -5.07 -29.46
CA PRO A 291 -3.29 -6.15 -30.01
C PRO A 291 -3.03 -5.93 -31.50
N ASN A 292 -1.91 -6.48 -32.02
CA ASN A 292 -1.61 -6.41 -33.42
C ASN A 292 -2.72 -7.04 -34.27
N GLU A 293 -2.93 -6.52 -35.49
CA GLU A 293 -3.92 -7.06 -36.44
C GLU A 293 -3.79 -8.56 -36.62
N GLY A 294 -4.93 -9.28 -36.64
CA GLY A 294 -4.99 -10.71 -36.88
C GLY A 294 -4.82 -11.62 -35.69
N VAL A 295 -4.72 -11.08 -34.49
CA VAL A 295 -4.59 -11.89 -33.28
C VAL A 295 -5.96 -11.98 -32.54
N ARG A 296 -6.28 -13.20 -32.04
CA ARG A 296 -7.52 -13.45 -31.26
C ARG A 296 -7.30 -13.20 -29.78
N LEU A 297 -8.25 -12.50 -29.17
CA LEU A 297 -8.40 -12.38 -27.71
C LEU A 297 -8.94 -13.68 -27.13
#